data_8457134cb4e73e04d4b8816f55c10d66
#
_entry.id   8457134cb4e73e04d4b8816f55c10d66
#
_cell.length_a   1.000
_cell.length_b   1.000
_cell.length_c   1.000
_cell.angle_alpha   90.00
_cell.angle_beta   90.00
_cell.angle_gamma   90.00
#
_symmetry.space_group_name_H-M   'P 1'
#
loop_
_entity.id
_entity.type
_entity.pdbx_description
1 polymer ?
#
loop_
_entity_poly.entity_id
_entity_poly.type
_entity_poly.pdbx_seq_one_letter_code
_entity_poly.pdbx_strand_id
1 'polypeptide(L)'
;EVFGVPEMIPAMRELGMMVAIGHSGADYETAWRCINNGAGASTHTFNAMKLLHQHFPAIMGAVIESDVYCEAICDGRHLHPGTI
;
A
#
# COMPACT_ATOMS: atom_id res chain seq x y z
N GLU A 1 -3.52 -2.26 -8.54
CA GLU A 1 -4.38 -2.02 -9.72
C GLU A 1 -4.11 -3.00 -10.87
N VAL A 2 -2.96 -3.65 -10.86
CA VAL A 2 -2.64 -4.64 -11.90
C VAL A 2 -3.50 -5.87 -11.70
N PHE A 3 -4.18 -6.30 -12.77
CA PHE A 3 -5.08 -7.44 -12.75
C PHE A 3 -4.36 -8.71 -12.31
N GLY A 4 -4.96 -9.47 -11.40
CA GLY A 4 -4.44 -10.74 -10.91
C GLY A 4 -3.40 -10.64 -9.78
N VAL A 5 -2.91 -9.44 -9.47
CA VAL A 5 -1.89 -9.26 -8.42
C VAL A 5 -2.39 -9.66 -7.03
N PRO A 6 -3.59 -9.23 -6.58
CA PRO A 6 -4.07 -9.64 -5.26
C PRO A 6 -4.13 -11.16 -5.09
N GLU A 7 -4.50 -11.88 -6.14
CA GLU A 7 -4.64 -13.34 -6.13
C GLU A 7 -3.30 -14.07 -6.10
N MET A 8 -2.21 -13.43 -6.52
CA MET A 8 -0.85 -13.98 -6.48
C MET A 8 -0.22 -13.93 -5.08
N ILE A 9 -0.67 -13.02 -4.24
CA ILE A 9 -0.03 -12.73 -2.95
C ILE A 9 0.06 -13.97 -2.04
N PRO A 10 -0.99 -14.80 -1.89
CA PRO A 10 -0.87 -16.00 -1.07
C PRO A 10 0.25 -16.94 -1.50
N ALA A 11 0.43 -17.15 -2.81
CA ALA A 11 1.50 -18.00 -3.33
C ALA A 11 2.89 -17.39 -3.05
N MET A 12 3.03 -16.07 -3.16
CA MET A 12 4.26 -15.37 -2.81
C MET A 12 4.59 -15.54 -1.33
N ARG A 13 3.59 -15.43 -0.47
CA ARG A 13 3.75 -15.64 0.98
C ARG A 13 4.16 -17.07 1.31
N GLU A 14 3.61 -18.05 0.65
CA GLU A 14 4.00 -19.47 0.82
C GLU A 14 5.48 -19.71 0.45
N LEU A 15 6.01 -18.94 -0.50
CA LEU A 15 7.43 -18.97 -0.87
C LEU A 15 8.32 -18.20 0.11
N GLY A 16 7.78 -17.65 1.18
CA GLY A 16 8.54 -16.90 2.19
C GLY A 16 8.79 -15.44 1.82
N MET A 17 8.14 -14.91 0.79
CA MET A 17 8.30 -13.52 0.39
C MET A 17 7.55 -12.58 1.33
N MET A 18 8.18 -11.46 1.71
CA MET A 18 7.47 -10.31 2.26
C MET A 18 6.89 -9.51 1.09
N VAL A 19 5.59 -9.26 1.13
CA VAL A 19 4.89 -8.55 0.06
C VAL A 19 4.57 -7.13 0.50
N ALA A 20 5.04 -6.14 -0.25
CA ALA A 20 4.71 -4.75 -0.07
C ALA A 20 3.81 -4.27 -1.23
N ILE A 21 2.85 -3.41 -0.90
CA ILE A 21 1.99 -2.74 -1.90
C ILE A 21 2.42 -1.29 -2.06
N GLY A 22 2.23 -0.74 -3.25
CA GLY A 22 2.54 0.67 -3.50
C GLY A 22 2.74 0.99 -4.97
N HIS A 23 3.15 2.23 -5.24
CA HIS A 23 3.34 2.75 -6.61
C HIS A 23 2.13 2.42 -7.49
N SER A 24 0.93 2.76 -7.03
CA SER A 24 -0.30 2.23 -7.60
C SER A 24 -1.45 3.23 -7.45
N GLY A 25 -2.31 3.23 -8.47
CA GLY A 25 -3.61 3.90 -8.40
C GLY A 25 -4.71 3.03 -7.82
N ALA A 26 -4.38 1.97 -7.09
CA ALA A 26 -5.37 1.06 -6.49
C ALA A 26 -6.38 1.81 -5.62
N ASP A 27 -7.62 1.36 -5.69
CA ASP A 27 -8.67 1.81 -4.79
C ASP A 27 -8.55 1.13 -3.41
N TYR A 28 -9.39 1.58 -2.49
CA TYR A 28 -9.43 1.10 -1.11
C TYR A 28 -9.70 -0.42 -1.04
N GLU A 29 -10.66 -0.88 -1.81
CA GLU A 29 -11.09 -2.28 -1.83
C GLU A 29 -9.99 -3.20 -2.37
N THR A 30 -9.33 -2.78 -3.45
CA THR A 30 -8.20 -3.53 -4.02
C THR A 30 -7.01 -3.58 -3.05
N ALA A 31 -6.71 -2.48 -2.38
CA ALA A 31 -5.66 -2.45 -1.37
C ALA A 31 -5.98 -3.41 -0.21
N TRP A 32 -7.21 -3.40 0.29
CA TRP A 32 -7.64 -4.34 1.32
C TRP A 32 -7.59 -5.80 0.87
N ARG A 33 -7.92 -6.09 -0.38
CA ARG A 33 -7.76 -7.46 -0.93
C ARG A 33 -6.29 -7.90 -0.88
N CYS A 34 -5.36 -7.01 -1.22
CA CYS A 34 -3.94 -7.30 -1.11
C CYS A 34 -3.51 -7.56 0.34
N ILE A 35 -3.95 -6.71 1.27
CA ILE A 35 -3.63 -6.84 2.70
C ILE A 35 -4.21 -8.14 3.26
N ASN A 36 -5.47 -8.43 2.99
CA ASN A 36 -6.14 -9.66 3.44
C ASN A 36 -5.50 -10.92 2.84
N ASN A 37 -4.88 -10.81 1.68
CA ASN A 37 -4.15 -11.91 1.04
C ASN A 37 -2.71 -12.05 1.53
N GLY A 38 -2.24 -11.16 2.39
CA GLY A 38 -0.95 -11.30 3.05
C GLY A 38 0.08 -10.22 2.77
N ALA A 39 -0.27 -9.13 2.08
CA ALA A 39 0.62 -7.97 2.01
C ALA A 39 0.82 -7.40 3.42
N GLY A 40 2.08 -7.21 3.82
CA GLY A 40 2.45 -6.79 5.16
C GLY A 40 3.13 -5.43 5.23
N ALA A 41 3.35 -4.78 4.09
CA ALA A 41 3.98 -3.46 4.04
C ALA A 41 3.43 -2.61 2.90
N SER A 42 3.61 -1.30 3.04
CA SER A 42 3.41 -0.30 1.99
C SER A 42 4.75 0.35 1.68
N THR A 43 5.17 0.30 0.41
CA THR A 43 6.45 0.86 0.00
C THR A 43 6.32 2.35 -0.35
N HIS A 44 7.35 3.14 -0.06
CA HIS A 44 7.42 4.61 -0.25
C HIS A 44 6.05 5.28 -0.09
N THR A 45 5.42 5.01 1.03
CA THR A 45 4.05 5.42 1.35
C THR A 45 3.80 6.91 1.04
N PHE A 46 2.67 7.22 0.44
CA PHE A 46 2.25 8.48 -0.20
C PHE A 46 2.81 8.68 -1.62
N ASN A 47 4.03 8.25 -1.91
CA ASN A 47 4.66 8.53 -3.19
C ASN A 47 4.15 7.60 -4.28
N ALA A 48 3.86 8.16 -5.47
CA ALA A 48 3.32 7.44 -6.61
C ALA A 48 2.06 6.62 -6.27
N MET A 49 1.23 7.16 -5.41
CA MET A 49 -0.04 6.57 -5.01
C MET A 49 -1.19 7.52 -5.33
N LYS A 50 -2.37 6.96 -5.60
CA LYS A 50 -3.59 7.76 -5.71
C LYS A 50 -3.82 8.50 -4.39
N LEU A 51 -4.14 9.78 -4.48
CA LEU A 51 -4.37 10.62 -3.31
C LEU A 51 -5.58 10.17 -2.51
N LEU A 52 -5.48 10.26 -1.19
CA LEU A 52 -6.60 10.05 -0.29
C LEU A 52 -7.59 11.19 -0.45
N HIS A 53 -8.84 10.85 -0.66
CA HIS A 53 -9.95 11.79 -0.71
C HIS A 53 -11.06 11.31 0.22
N GLN A 54 -11.83 12.22 0.79
CA GLN A 54 -12.89 11.88 1.76
C GLN A 54 -13.90 10.84 1.26
N HIS A 55 -14.17 10.80 -0.04
CA HIS A 55 -15.07 9.81 -0.65
C HIS A 55 -14.35 8.62 -1.27
N PHE A 56 -13.05 8.73 -1.52
CA PHE A 56 -12.24 7.71 -2.19
C PHE A 56 -10.91 7.58 -1.45
N PRO A 57 -10.85 6.76 -0.36
CA PRO A 57 -9.66 6.70 0.50
C PRO A 57 -8.42 6.13 -0.20
N ALA A 58 -8.61 5.43 -1.31
CA ALA A 58 -7.55 4.81 -2.09
C ALA A 58 -6.67 3.87 -1.26
N ILE A 59 -5.48 3.58 -1.76
CA ILE A 59 -4.52 2.73 -1.07
C ILE A 59 -4.13 3.29 0.31
N MET A 60 -4.03 4.61 0.43
CA MET A 60 -3.67 5.27 1.68
C MET A 60 -4.68 5.02 2.80
N GLY A 61 -5.97 5.01 2.48
CA GLY A 61 -7.02 4.72 3.46
C GLY A 61 -6.86 3.32 4.06
N ALA A 62 -6.58 2.32 3.22
CA ALA A 62 -6.35 0.96 3.67
C ALA A 62 -5.06 0.82 4.50
N VAL A 63 -4.00 1.51 4.08
CA VAL A 63 -2.71 1.49 4.80
C VAL A 63 -2.85 2.10 6.20
N ILE A 64 -3.50 3.27 6.32
CA ILE A 64 -3.70 3.93 7.61
C ILE A 64 -4.56 3.09 8.56
N GLU A 65 -5.56 2.42 8.03
CA GLU A 65 -6.50 1.62 8.84
C GLU A 65 -5.94 0.26 9.25
N SER A 66 -4.96 -0.27 8.51
CA SER A 66 -4.41 -1.60 8.72
C SER A 66 -3.17 -1.60 9.62
N ASP A 67 -2.68 -2.81 9.93
CA ASP A 67 -1.45 -3.02 10.71
C ASP A 67 -0.20 -3.22 9.83
N VAL A 68 -0.26 -2.86 8.54
CA VAL A 68 0.90 -3.01 7.65
C VAL A 68 2.01 -2.02 8.01
N TYR A 69 3.24 -2.45 7.80
CA TYR A 69 4.40 -1.55 7.95
C TYR A 69 4.39 -0.48 6.86
N CYS A 70 4.64 0.76 7.23
CA CYS A 70 4.77 1.88 6.30
C CYS A 70 6.23 2.23 6.08
N GLU A 71 6.72 2.03 4.87
CA GLU A 71 8.03 2.53 4.46
C GLU A 71 7.86 3.95 3.93
N ALA A 72 8.72 4.87 4.35
CA ALA A 72 8.64 6.27 3.97
C ALA A 72 10.01 6.81 3.55
N ILE A 73 10.03 7.68 2.53
CA ILE A 73 11.25 8.38 2.11
C ILE A 73 11.32 9.72 2.86
N CYS A 74 12.04 9.72 3.98
CA CYS A 74 12.06 10.83 4.94
C CYS A 74 13.17 11.85 4.63
N ASP A 75 13.30 12.27 3.38
CA ASP A 75 14.35 13.19 2.92
C ASP A 75 13.91 14.68 2.89
N GLY A 76 12.68 14.95 3.27
CA GLY A 76 12.10 16.31 3.21
C GLY A 76 11.75 16.79 1.80
N ARG A 77 11.91 15.92 0.80
CA ARG A 77 11.57 16.20 -0.61
C ARG A 77 10.41 15.33 -1.08
N HIS A 78 10.51 14.02 -0.86
CA HIS A 78 9.43 13.07 -1.17
C HIS A 78 8.27 13.25 -0.21
N LEU A 79 8.56 13.51 1.04
CA LEU A 79 7.56 13.85 2.05
C LEU A 79 7.90 15.18 2.71
N HIS A 80 6.88 16.02 2.90
CA HIS A 80 7.00 17.23 3.72
C HIS A 80 7.32 16.82 5.17
N PRO A 81 8.21 17.53 5.89
CA PRO A 81 8.54 17.20 7.29
C PRO A 81 7.32 17.03 8.20
N GLY A 82 6.27 17.81 7.97
CA GLY A 82 5.01 17.69 8.72
C GLY A 82 4.21 16.41 8.42
N THR A 83 4.54 15.67 7.35
CA THR A 83 3.92 14.38 7.04
C THR A 83 4.69 13.25 7.72
N ILE A 84 5.99 13.41 7.89
CA ILE A 84 6.88 12.46 8.56
C ILE A 84 6.57 12.40 10.06
#